data_e4a929cdbc51f46be764c98fb7d435fa
#
_entry.id   e4a929cdbc51f46be764c98fb7d435fa
#
_cell.length_a   1.000
_cell.length_b   1.000
_cell.length_c   1.000
_cell.angle_alpha   90.00
_cell.angle_beta   90.00
_cell.angle_gamma   90.00
#
_symmetry.space_group_name_H-M   'P 1'
#
loop_
_entity.id
_entity.type
_entity.pdbx_description
1 polymer ?
#
loop_
_entity_poly.entity_id
_entity_poly.type
_entity_poly.pdbx_seq_one_letter_code
_entity_poly.pdbx_strand_id
1 'polypeptide(L)'
;LVTWETQQTDYPRTRPDLPNHEPRGCPRGASYSWYLYSANRVKYPLMRSALLRLWREARRTQSPVDAWASIVEDKAKATSYKTKRGMGGFVRSSWDEVNEVIAASNLYTVKQYGPDRVVGFSPIPAMSMVSYAAGARYLSLLGGACLSFYDWYCDLPPASPQTWGEQTDVPESADWYNSRYIIAWGSNVPQTRTPDAHFFTEARYNGTKTVAIC
;
A
#
# COMPACT_ATOMS: atom_id res chain seq x y z
N LEU A 1 -0.39 16.57 20.20
CA LEU A 1 0.87 15.86 20.09
C LEU A 1 0.61 14.34 20.12
N VAL A 2 1.12 13.62 19.14
CA VAL A 2 1.08 12.16 19.11
C VAL A 2 2.49 11.65 19.37
N THR A 3 2.64 10.81 20.37
CA THR A 3 3.86 10.06 20.63
C THR A 3 3.66 8.62 20.17
N TRP A 4 4.68 8.04 19.62
CA TRP A 4 4.72 6.64 19.22
C TRP A 4 5.75 5.92 20.07
N GLU A 5 5.36 4.79 20.60
CA GLU A 5 6.26 3.94 21.37
C GLU A 5 6.47 2.62 20.63
N THR A 6 7.64 2.06 20.82
CA THR A 6 7.90 0.70 20.34
C THR A 6 7.15 -0.30 21.21
N GLN A 7 6.89 -1.47 20.66
CA GLN A 7 6.27 -2.55 21.43
C GLN A 7 7.14 -2.91 22.65
N GLN A 8 6.52 -2.88 23.81
CA GLN A 8 7.17 -3.13 25.09
C GLN A 8 6.62 -4.37 25.82
N THR A 9 5.97 -5.24 25.06
CA THR A 9 5.35 -6.45 25.62
C THR A 9 6.41 -7.50 25.89
N ASP A 10 6.45 -7.99 27.11
CA ASP A 10 7.28 -9.13 27.48
C ASP A 10 6.54 -10.42 27.10
N TYR A 11 7.10 -11.14 26.15
CA TYR A 11 6.66 -12.50 25.85
C TYR A 11 7.40 -13.51 26.72
N PRO A 12 6.76 -14.61 27.11
CA PRO A 12 7.43 -15.69 27.78
C PRO A 12 8.62 -16.17 26.96
N ARG A 13 9.78 -16.28 27.58
CA ARG A 13 10.94 -16.87 26.91
C ARG A 13 10.69 -18.35 26.71
N THR A 14 10.70 -18.78 25.48
CA THR A 14 10.60 -20.20 25.11
C THR A 14 11.93 -20.92 25.35
N ARG A 15 13.03 -20.17 25.30
CA ARG A 15 14.39 -20.65 25.53
C ARG A 15 15.17 -19.64 26.36
N PRO A 16 15.62 -20.02 27.54
CA PRO A 16 16.35 -19.10 28.44
C PRO A 16 17.76 -18.75 27.95
N ASP A 17 18.31 -19.53 27.01
CA ASP A 17 19.64 -19.36 26.43
C ASP A 17 19.63 -18.38 25.22
N LEU A 18 18.45 -17.96 24.76
CA LEU A 18 18.31 -16.99 23.67
C LEU A 18 17.79 -15.65 24.18
N PRO A 19 18.19 -14.54 23.55
CA PRO A 19 17.61 -13.24 23.83
C PRO A 19 16.08 -13.23 23.67
N ASN A 20 15.41 -12.35 24.40
CA ASN A 20 13.98 -12.15 24.23
C ASN A 20 13.68 -11.61 22.83
N HIS A 21 12.57 -12.06 22.25
CA HIS A 21 12.11 -11.59 20.94
C HIS A 21 11.67 -10.12 20.95
N GLU A 22 11.35 -9.58 22.09
CA GLU A 22 10.81 -8.23 22.27
C GLU A 22 11.80 -7.35 23.04
N PRO A 23 11.73 -6.02 22.86
CA PRO A 23 10.81 -5.30 21.97
C PRO A 23 11.25 -5.34 20.51
N ARG A 24 10.28 -5.48 19.57
CA ARG A 24 10.52 -5.50 18.12
C ARG A 24 10.20 -4.19 17.42
N GLY A 25 10.06 -3.11 18.15
CA GLY A 25 9.88 -1.80 17.55
C GLY A 25 11.11 -1.34 16.78
N CYS A 26 10.94 -0.39 15.88
CA CYS A 26 12.05 0.21 15.17
C CYS A 26 11.89 1.74 15.03
N PRO A 27 12.96 2.48 14.74
CA PRO A 27 12.91 3.94 14.61
C PRO A 27 11.93 4.44 13.55
N ARG A 28 11.60 3.62 12.56
CA ARG A 28 10.64 3.97 11.50
C ARG A 28 9.23 4.13 12.07
N GLY A 29 8.75 3.18 12.87
CA GLY A 29 7.47 3.31 13.58
C GLY A 29 7.50 4.42 14.61
N ALA A 30 8.56 4.52 15.40
CA ALA A 30 8.74 5.55 16.42
C ALA A 30 8.73 6.98 15.85
N SER A 31 9.20 7.18 14.63
CA SER A 31 9.20 8.49 13.96
C SER A 31 7.97 8.75 13.09
N TYR A 32 6.96 7.89 13.11
CA TYR A 32 5.82 7.98 12.19
C TYR A 32 5.00 9.27 12.35
N SER A 33 5.04 9.91 13.52
CA SER A 33 4.43 11.23 13.75
C SER A 33 4.90 12.31 12.77
N TRP A 34 6.10 12.18 12.23
CA TRP A 34 6.61 13.08 11.19
C TRP A 34 5.74 13.08 9.93
N TYR A 35 5.20 11.92 9.53
CA TYR A 35 4.31 11.84 8.37
C TYR A 35 2.99 12.56 8.61
N LEU A 36 2.51 12.56 9.86
CA LEU A 36 1.26 13.23 10.22
C LEU A 36 1.40 14.74 10.28
N TYR A 37 2.53 15.23 10.77
CA TYR A 37 2.75 16.66 11.07
C TYR A 37 3.78 17.33 10.17
N SER A 38 4.32 16.62 9.18
CA SER A 38 5.26 17.18 8.23
C SER A 38 4.64 18.33 7.43
N ALA A 39 5.45 19.35 7.16
CA ALA A 39 5.08 20.45 6.27
C ALA A 39 4.72 19.97 4.84
N ASN A 40 5.29 18.85 4.43
CA ASN A 40 5.06 18.24 3.11
C ASN A 40 3.79 17.39 3.05
N ARG A 41 3.06 17.22 4.17
CA ARG A 41 1.82 16.45 4.15
C ARG A 41 0.81 17.08 3.20
N VAL A 42 0.26 16.27 2.30
CA VAL A 42 -0.82 16.68 1.41
C VAL A 42 -2.10 16.89 2.21
N LYS A 43 -2.58 18.13 2.27
CA LYS A 43 -3.75 18.52 3.08
C LYS A 43 -5.05 18.57 2.27
N TYR A 44 -4.94 18.68 0.97
CA TYR A 44 -6.06 18.88 0.06
C TYR A 44 -5.93 17.94 -1.13
N PRO A 45 -7.05 17.55 -1.75
CA PRO A 45 -6.99 16.76 -2.96
C PRO A 45 -6.33 17.56 -4.08
N LEU A 46 -5.54 16.86 -4.87
CA LEU A 46 -4.84 17.41 -6.02
C LEU A 46 -5.33 16.72 -7.28
N MET A 47 -5.65 17.51 -8.28
CA MET A 47 -6.00 17.01 -9.61
C MET A 47 -5.03 17.55 -10.66
N ARG A 48 -4.82 16.76 -11.70
CA ARG A 48 -4.02 17.23 -12.84
C ARG A 48 -4.73 18.36 -13.54
N SER A 49 -4.07 19.51 -13.70
CA SER A 49 -4.66 20.74 -14.25
C SER A 49 -5.27 20.55 -15.64
N ALA A 50 -4.67 19.69 -16.48
CA ALA A 50 -5.18 19.39 -17.80
C ALA A 50 -6.58 18.74 -17.75
N LEU A 51 -6.77 17.75 -16.87
CA LEU A 51 -8.08 17.12 -16.69
C LEU A 51 -9.07 18.08 -16.02
N LEU A 52 -8.64 18.80 -14.99
CA LEU A 52 -9.50 19.68 -14.24
C LEU A 52 -10.08 20.83 -15.10
N ARG A 53 -9.29 21.35 -16.03
CA ARG A 53 -9.78 22.35 -16.99
C ARG A 53 -10.88 21.80 -17.89
N LEU A 54 -10.66 20.62 -18.47
CA LEU A 54 -11.66 19.95 -19.31
C LEU A 54 -12.94 19.65 -18.53
N TRP A 55 -12.77 19.18 -17.29
CA TRP A 55 -13.90 18.92 -16.41
C TRP A 55 -14.71 20.16 -16.11
N ARG A 56 -14.10 21.23 -15.64
CA ARG A 56 -14.78 22.49 -15.31
C ARG A 56 -15.46 23.13 -16.52
N GLU A 57 -14.85 23.01 -17.70
CA GLU A 57 -15.45 23.48 -18.95
C GLU A 57 -16.73 22.70 -19.28
N ALA A 58 -16.65 21.37 -19.30
CA ALA A 58 -17.78 20.51 -19.60
C ALA A 58 -18.92 20.67 -18.57
N ARG A 59 -18.57 20.82 -17.28
CA ARG A 59 -19.54 20.96 -16.19
C ARG A 59 -20.33 22.27 -16.21
N ARG A 60 -19.94 23.24 -17.01
CA ARG A 60 -20.74 24.48 -17.18
C ARG A 60 -22.12 24.23 -17.76
N THR A 61 -22.25 23.23 -18.61
CA THR A 61 -23.46 22.99 -19.41
C THR A 61 -23.98 21.56 -19.33
N GLN A 62 -23.20 20.62 -18.81
CA GLN A 62 -23.50 19.19 -18.86
C GLN A 62 -23.66 18.60 -17.45
N SER A 63 -24.41 17.51 -17.36
CA SER A 63 -24.46 16.70 -16.15
C SER A 63 -23.08 16.06 -15.85
N PRO A 64 -22.81 15.60 -14.63
CA PRO A 64 -21.50 15.00 -14.32
C PRO A 64 -21.12 13.84 -15.25
N VAL A 65 -22.03 12.94 -15.52
CA VAL A 65 -21.77 11.75 -16.37
C VAL A 65 -21.57 12.16 -17.83
N ASP A 66 -22.40 13.09 -18.34
CA ASP A 66 -22.27 13.57 -19.72
C ASP A 66 -20.99 14.38 -19.91
N ALA A 67 -20.61 15.19 -18.91
CA ALA A 67 -19.36 15.93 -18.93
C ALA A 67 -18.15 14.96 -19.01
N TRP A 68 -18.18 13.88 -18.23
CA TRP A 68 -17.14 12.86 -18.31
C TRP A 68 -17.12 12.17 -19.67
N ALA A 69 -18.29 11.76 -20.19
CA ALA A 69 -18.44 11.17 -21.51
C ALA A 69 -17.83 12.06 -22.60
N SER A 70 -18.17 13.35 -22.60
CA SER A 70 -17.66 14.33 -23.59
C SER A 70 -16.14 14.51 -23.57
N ILE A 71 -15.49 14.16 -22.46
CA ILE A 71 -14.02 14.20 -22.32
C ILE A 71 -13.37 12.91 -22.81
N VAL A 72 -13.93 11.75 -22.43
CA VAL A 72 -13.27 10.47 -22.71
C VAL A 72 -13.57 9.91 -24.09
N GLU A 73 -14.71 10.25 -24.68
CA GLU A 73 -15.11 9.86 -26.04
C GLU A 73 -14.44 10.73 -27.09
N ASP A 74 -14.11 11.98 -26.78
CA ASP A 74 -13.31 12.84 -27.65
C ASP A 74 -11.83 12.43 -27.55
N LYS A 75 -11.31 11.81 -28.60
CA LYS A 75 -9.93 11.32 -28.69
C LYS A 75 -8.90 12.42 -28.42
N ALA A 76 -9.13 13.64 -28.88
CA ALA A 76 -8.19 14.75 -28.70
C ALA A 76 -8.17 15.19 -27.24
N LYS A 77 -9.31 15.37 -26.59
CA LYS A 77 -9.43 15.69 -25.17
C LYS A 77 -8.83 14.59 -24.32
N ALA A 78 -9.21 13.33 -24.56
CA ALA A 78 -8.68 12.18 -23.84
C ALA A 78 -7.14 12.09 -23.92
N THR A 79 -6.57 12.27 -25.10
CA THR A 79 -5.12 12.28 -25.32
C THR A 79 -4.47 13.45 -24.59
N SER A 80 -5.05 14.64 -24.63
CA SER A 80 -4.47 15.85 -24.05
C SER A 80 -4.17 15.75 -22.57
N TYR A 81 -5.02 15.06 -21.78
CA TYR A 81 -4.76 14.88 -20.36
C TYR A 81 -3.99 13.59 -20.04
N LYS A 82 -4.19 12.52 -20.81
CA LYS A 82 -3.51 11.24 -20.59
C LYS A 82 -2.01 11.33 -20.85
N THR A 83 -1.59 12.09 -21.84
CA THR A 83 -0.16 12.31 -22.15
C THR A 83 0.58 13.12 -21.08
N LYS A 84 -0.14 13.74 -20.15
CA LYS A 84 0.48 14.47 -19.01
C LYS A 84 0.76 13.58 -17.80
N ARG A 85 0.49 12.29 -17.87
CA ARG A 85 0.85 11.36 -16.79
C ARG A 85 2.36 11.34 -16.59
N GLY A 86 2.80 11.38 -15.32
CA GLY A 86 4.23 11.46 -14.97
C GLY A 86 4.86 12.85 -15.05
N MET A 87 4.19 13.83 -15.66
CA MET A 87 4.75 15.16 -15.90
C MET A 87 4.38 16.20 -14.83
N GLY A 88 3.80 15.80 -13.71
CA GLY A 88 3.33 16.72 -12.67
C GLY A 88 2.11 17.53 -13.10
N GLY A 89 2.12 18.82 -12.79
CA GLY A 89 1.03 19.76 -13.15
C GLY A 89 -0.23 19.59 -12.30
N PHE A 90 -0.08 19.16 -11.04
CA PHE A 90 -1.17 19.05 -10.09
C PHE A 90 -1.55 20.41 -9.52
N VAL A 91 -2.84 20.63 -9.37
CA VAL A 91 -3.42 21.82 -8.74
C VAL A 91 -4.42 21.40 -7.66
N ARG A 92 -4.59 22.26 -6.67
CA ARG A 92 -5.56 22.05 -5.60
C ARG A 92 -6.98 22.03 -6.15
N SER A 93 -7.77 21.07 -5.66
CA SER A 93 -9.20 20.94 -5.88
C SER A 93 -9.94 20.84 -4.54
N SER A 94 -11.26 20.78 -4.55
CA SER A 94 -12.07 20.44 -3.39
C SER A 94 -12.37 18.94 -3.36
N TRP A 95 -12.74 18.42 -2.20
CA TRP A 95 -13.21 17.03 -2.07
C TRP A 95 -14.50 16.80 -2.86
N ASP A 96 -15.41 17.79 -2.88
CA ASP A 96 -16.66 17.65 -3.63
C ASP A 96 -16.40 17.52 -5.13
N GLU A 97 -15.51 18.35 -5.68
CA GLU A 97 -15.14 18.30 -7.09
C GLU A 97 -14.44 16.97 -7.44
N VAL A 98 -13.52 16.50 -6.62
CA VAL A 98 -12.83 15.22 -6.84
C VAL A 98 -13.79 14.04 -6.75
N ASN A 99 -14.66 14.03 -5.73
CA ASN A 99 -15.66 12.98 -5.57
C ASN A 99 -16.66 12.96 -6.73
N GLU A 100 -17.05 14.12 -7.23
CA GLU A 100 -17.94 14.22 -8.41
C GLU A 100 -17.26 13.63 -9.65
N VAL A 101 -15.98 13.93 -9.89
CA VAL A 101 -15.23 13.35 -11.02
C VAL A 101 -15.12 11.84 -10.90
N ILE A 102 -14.80 11.33 -9.70
CA ILE A 102 -14.68 9.88 -9.46
C ILE A 102 -16.03 9.21 -9.67
N ALA A 103 -17.10 9.75 -9.12
CA ALA A 103 -18.44 9.20 -9.25
C ALA A 103 -18.90 9.21 -10.73
N ALA A 104 -18.67 10.32 -11.43
CA ALA A 104 -19.03 10.43 -12.85
C ALA A 104 -18.28 9.42 -13.71
N SER A 105 -16.98 9.24 -13.47
CA SER A 105 -16.16 8.29 -14.22
C SER A 105 -16.59 6.84 -13.97
N ASN A 106 -16.91 6.49 -12.73
CA ASN A 106 -17.37 5.15 -12.39
C ASN A 106 -18.77 4.87 -12.94
N LEU A 107 -19.69 5.82 -12.79
CA LEU A 107 -21.05 5.69 -13.35
C LEU A 107 -21.05 5.60 -14.89
N TYR A 108 -20.21 6.37 -15.54
CA TYR A 108 -20.02 6.25 -16.99
C TYR A 108 -19.53 4.84 -17.35
N THR A 109 -18.51 4.35 -16.67
CA THR A 109 -17.97 3.01 -16.90
C THR A 109 -19.02 1.91 -16.68
N VAL A 110 -19.77 2.01 -15.59
CA VAL A 110 -20.85 1.06 -15.27
C VAL A 110 -21.93 1.07 -16.37
N LYS A 111 -22.33 2.25 -16.83
CA LYS A 111 -23.37 2.38 -17.87
C LYS A 111 -22.91 1.86 -19.23
N GLN A 112 -21.66 2.10 -19.59
CA GLN A 112 -21.14 1.75 -20.93
C GLN A 112 -20.64 0.30 -21.02
N TYR A 113 -20.04 -0.20 -19.95
CA TYR A 113 -19.27 -1.45 -20.01
C TYR A 113 -19.63 -2.47 -18.93
N GLY A 114 -20.45 -2.10 -17.96
CA GLY A 114 -20.79 -2.92 -16.81
C GLY A 114 -19.94 -2.60 -15.57
N PRO A 115 -20.46 -2.95 -14.37
CA PRO A 115 -19.80 -2.63 -13.10
C PRO A 115 -18.50 -3.41 -12.87
N ASP A 116 -18.37 -4.60 -13.45
CA ASP A 116 -17.17 -5.46 -13.39
C ASP A 116 -15.93 -4.82 -14.04
N ARG A 117 -16.11 -3.73 -14.78
CA ARG A 117 -15.01 -2.96 -15.37
C ARG A 117 -14.42 -1.91 -14.43
N VAL A 118 -15.01 -1.71 -13.28
CA VAL A 118 -14.42 -0.93 -12.18
C VAL A 118 -13.73 -1.91 -11.24
N VAL A 119 -12.39 -1.84 -11.23
CA VAL A 119 -11.55 -2.79 -10.52
C VAL A 119 -10.72 -2.06 -9.48
N GLY A 120 -10.56 -2.64 -8.33
CA GLY A 120 -9.67 -2.14 -7.27
C GLY A 120 -9.09 -3.26 -6.43
N PHE A 121 -8.10 -2.89 -5.63
CA PHE A 121 -7.44 -3.80 -4.69
C PHE A 121 -7.85 -3.50 -3.26
N SER A 122 -8.09 -4.53 -2.46
CA SER A 122 -8.13 -4.36 -1.02
C SER A 122 -6.71 -4.12 -0.49
N PRO A 123 -6.52 -3.19 0.46
CA PRO A 123 -5.25 -3.03 1.15
C PRO A 123 -4.90 -4.26 1.99
N ILE A 124 -3.66 -4.31 2.49
CA ILE A 124 -3.22 -5.37 3.41
C ILE A 124 -4.05 -5.30 4.71
N PRO A 125 -4.60 -6.42 5.21
CA PRO A 125 -5.39 -6.44 6.45
C PRO A 125 -4.64 -5.98 7.71
N ALA A 126 -3.31 -6.09 7.70
CA ALA A 126 -2.45 -5.65 8.80
C ALA A 126 -2.44 -4.12 9.01
N MET A 127 -2.98 -3.37 8.08
CA MET A 127 -3.16 -1.92 8.20
C MET A 127 -4.46 -1.61 8.98
N SER A 128 -5.01 -0.42 8.79
CA SER A 128 -6.28 -0.05 9.41
C SER A 128 -7.43 -0.89 8.86
N MET A 129 -8.27 -1.44 9.73
CA MET A 129 -9.52 -2.13 9.35
C MET A 129 -10.43 -1.22 8.51
N VAL A 130 -10.47 0.07 8.81
CA VAL A 130 -11.24 1.04 8.04
C VAL A 130 -10.68 1.18 6.63
N SER A 131 -9.36 1.28 6.48
CA SER A 131 -8.71 1.37 5.17
C SER A 131 -8.93 0.10 4.34
N TYR A 132 -8.88 -1.06 4.99
CA TYR A 132 -9.16 -2.34 4.33
C TYR A 132 -10.64 -2.44 3.89
N ALA A 133 -11.56 -2.15 4.79
CA ALA A 133 -12.98 -2.33 4.54
C ALA A 133 -13.57 -1.27 3.60
N ALA A 134 -13.10 -0.03 3.65
CA ALA A 134 -13.70 1.08 2.89
C ALA A 134 -13.65 0.86 1.38
N GLY A 135 -12.50 0.46 0.84
CA GLY A 135 -12.34 0.19 -0.59
C GLY A 135 -13.13 -1.03 -1.04
N ALA A 136 -13.06 -2.13 -0.29
CA ALA A 136 -13.81 -3.34 -0.57
C ALA A 136 -15.34 -3.09 -0.52
N ARG A 137 -15.80 -2.34 0.50
CA ARG A 137 -17.21 -1.95 0.61
C ARG A 137 -17.65 -1.10 -0.59
N TYR A 138 -16.84 -0.11 -0.98
CA TYR A 138 -17.16 0.73 -2.13
C TYR A 138 -17.35 -0.09 -3.40
N LEU A 139 -16.40 -0.97 -3.72
CA LEU A 139 -16.48 -1.84 -4.90
C LEU A 139 -17.67 -2.80 -4.83
N SER A 140 -17.93 -3.40 -3.67
CA SER A 140 -19.08 -4.30 -3.48
C SER A 140 -20.42 -3.59 -3.69
N LEU A 141 -20.55 -2.35 -3.21
CA LEU A 141 -21.77 -1.56 -3.40
C LEU A 141 -21.94 -1.09 -4.84
N LEU A 142 -20.84 -0.86 -5.55
CA LEU A 142 -20.84 -0.46 -6.95
C LEU A 142 -21.08 -1.66 -7.90
N GLY A 143 -20.85 -2.88 -7.43
CA GLY A 143 -20.81 -4.10 -8.27
C GLY A 143 -19.47 -4.27 -8.99
N GLY A 144 -18.43 -3.58 -8.55
CA GLY A 144 -17.09 -3.65 -9.12
C GLY A 144 -16.32 -4.90 -8.69
N ALA A 145 -15.21 -5.17 -9.37
CA ALA A 145 -14.32 -6.28 -9.04
C ALA A 145 -13.32 -5.86 -7.96
N CYS A 146 -13.33 -6.56 -6.83
CA CYS A 146 -12.38 -6.37 -5.76
C CYS A 146 -11.31 -7.46 -5.82
N LEU A 147 -10.10 -7.10 -6.21
CA LEU A 147 -8.96 -7.99 -6.24
C LEU A 147 -8.29 -8.03 -4.86
N SER A 148 -7.78 -9.19 -4.51
CA SER A 148 -7.01 -9.36 -3.29
C SER A 148 -5.58 -8.86 -3.48
N PHE A 149 -5.07 -8.14 -2.50
CA PHE A 149 -3.66 -7.79 -2.43
C PHE A 149 -2.77 -9.05 -2.46
N TYR A 150 -3.19 -10.11 -1.81
CA TYR A 150 -2.46 -11.37 -1.71
C TYR A 150 -2.33 -12.12 -3.03
N ASP A 151 -3.20 -11.86 -4.00
CA ASP A 151 -3.13 -12.49 -5.32
C ASP A 151 -2.07 -11.85 -6.21
N TRP A 152 -1.57 -10.67 -5.84
CA TRP A 152 -0.68 -9.87 -6.69
C TRP A 152 0.74 -9.72 -6.16
N TYR A 153 0.92 -9.74 -4.85
CA TYR A 153 2.21 -9.48 -4.22
C TYR A 153 2.84 -10.75 -3.70
N CYS A 154 4.02 -11.05 -4.22
CA CYS A 154 4.79 -12.25 -3.88
C CYS A 154 5.55 -12.13 -2.56
N ASP A 155 5.36 -11.08 -1.77
CA ASP A 155 5.89 -10.96 -0.42
C ASP A 155 5.13 -11.85 0.59
N LEU A 156 3.99 -12.40 0.17
CA LEU A 156 3.34 -13.53 0.82
C LEU A 156 3.56 -14.75 -0.10
N PRO A 157 4.49 -15.63 0.24
CA PRO A 157 4.95 -16.65 -0.71
C PRO A 157 3.84 -17.65 -1.02
N PRO A 158 3.34 -17.72 -2.26
CA PRO A 158 2.31 -18.67 -2.64
C PRO A 158 2.79 -20.12 -2.59
N ALA A 159 4.10 -20.33 -2.67
CA ALA A 159 4.69 -21.66 -2.56
C ALA A 159 4.72 -22.19 -1.12
N SER A 160 4.71 -21.31 -0.11
CA SER A 160 4.77 -21.73 1.29
C SER A 160 3.58 -22.60 1.70
N PRO A 161 2.31 -22.24 1.42
CA PRO A 161 1.17 -23.11 1.72
C PRO A 161 1.26 -24.47 0.99
N GLN A 162 1.81 -24.50 -0.19
CA GLN A 162 1.95 -25.75 -0.96
C GLN A 162 3.04 -26.65 -0.40
N THR A 163 4.07 -26.05 0.23
CA THR A 163 5.23 -26.79 0.73
C THR A 163 5.03 -27.26 2.18
N TRP A 164 4.53 -26.39 3.05
CA TRP A 164 4.39 -26.71 4.49
C TRP A 164 3.07 -26.28 5.12
N GLY A 165 2.07 -25.90 4.32
CA GLY A 165 0.70 -25.67 4.78
C GLY A 165 0.44 -24.30 5.40
N GLU A 166 1.44 -23.43 5.53
CA GLU A 166 1.32 -22.10 6.12
C GLU A 166 1.78 -21.00 5.18
N GLN A 167 1.08 -19.87 5.20
CA GLN A 167 1.38 -18.72 4.34
C GLN A 167 2.35 -17.72 4.99
N THR A 168 2.77 -17.95 6.20
CA THR A 168 3.67 -17.09 6.95
C THR A 168 5.12 -17.50 6.80
N ASP A 169 6.03 -16.56 7.05
CA ASP A 169 7.44 -16.84 7.16
C ASP A 169 7.68 -17.76 8.36
N VAL A 170 8.12 -18.96 8.11
CA VAL A 170 8.51 -19.95 9.10
C VAL A 170 9.95 -20.34 8.78
N PRO A 171 10.85 -20.36 9.75
CA PRO A 171 10.70 -20.14 11.18
C PRO A 171 10.74 -18.66 11.61
N GLU A 172 10.50 -18.41 12.90
CA GLU A 172 10.69 -17.09 13.53
C GLU A 172 12.12 -16.59 13.38
N SER A 173 12.30 -15.25 13.37
CA SER A 173 13.63 -14.64 13.20
C SER A 173 14.63 -15.04 14.29
N ALA A 174 14.17 -15.33 15.50
CA ALA A 174 15.03 -15.84 16.57
C ALA A 174 15.64 -17.23 16.28
N ASP A 175 15.04 -18.01 15.43
CA ASP A 175 15.60 -19.31 15.01
C ASP A 175 16.87 -19.15 14.15
N TRP A 176 17.13 -17.95 13.64
CA TRP A 176 18.37 -17.65 12.91
C TRP A 176 19.62 -17.87 13.77
N TYR A 177 19.50 -17.79 15.10
CA TYR A 177 20.61 -18.13 16.01
C TYR A 177 21.04 -19.60 15.90
N ASN A 178 20.14 -20.48 15.49
CA ASN A 178 20.42 -21.91 15.28
C ASN A 178 21.02 -22.21 13.91
N SER A 179 21.08 -21.21 13.01
CA SER A 179 21.57 -21.38 11.66
C SER A 179 23.09 -21.26 11.61
N ARG A 180 23.74 -22.14 10.86
CA ARG A 180 25.18 -22.03 10.56
C ARG A 180 25.45 -21.17 9.31
N TYR A 181 24.42 -21.01 8.49
CA TYR A 181 24.51 -20.30 7.22
C TYR A 181 23.17 -19.64 6.88
N ILE A 182 23.18 -18.34 6.56
CA ILE A 182 21.99 -17.58 6.21
C ILE A 182 22.19 -16.98 4.80
N ILE A 183 21.22 -17.19 3.92
CA ILE A 183 21.18 -16.56 2.62
C ILE A 183 20.10 -15.50 2.63
N ALA A 184 20.47 -14.22 2.49
CA ALA A 184 19.56 -13.12 2.27
C ALA A 184 19.31 -12.97 0.76
N TRP A 185 18.22 -13.55 0.29
CA TRP A 185 17.91 -13.61 -1.14
C TRP A 185 16.98 -12.45 -1.54
N GLY A 186 17.50 -11.48 -2.30
CA GLY A 186 16.78 -10.28 -2.67
C GLY A 186 16.28 -9.46 -1.47
N SER A 187 16.92 -9.61 -0.32
CA SER A 187 16.49 -9.01 0.95
C SER A 187 17.62 -8.23 1.62
N ASN A 188 17.39 -6.94 1.80
CA ASN A 188 18.25 -6.10 2.63
C ASN A 188 17.75 -6.15 4.08
N VAL A 189 18.11 -7.21 4.81
CA VAL A 189 17.63 -7.48 6.17
C VAL A 189 17.82 -6.28 7.12
N PRO A 190 19.00 -5.63 7.20
CA PRO A 190 19.20 -4.52 8.12
C PRO A 190 18.30 -3.31 7.86
N GLN A 191 17.89 -3.08 6.62
CA GLN A 191 17.10 -1.92 6.24
C GLN A 191 15.61 -2.22 6.09
N THR A 192 15.26 -3.31 5.45
CA THR A 192 13.86 -3.62 5.13
C THR A 192 13.16 -4.45 6.19
N ARG A 193 13.93 -5.15 7.03
CA ARG A 193 13.45 -5.93 8.18
C ARG A 193 14.08 -5.43 9.48
N THR A 194 14.08 -4.14 9.69
CA THR A 194 14.75 -3.47 10.83
C THR A 194 14.41 -4.07 12.20
N PRO A 195 13.16 -4.46 12.50
CA PRO A 195 12.84 -5.12 13.78
C PRO A 195 13.59 -6.43 14.01
N ASP A 196 13.91 -7.16 12.94
CA ASP A 196 14.59 -8.46 13.00
C ASP A 196 16.10 -8.38 12.71
N ALA A 197 16.60 -7.20 12.36
CA ALA A 197 18.00 -7.01 11.96
C ALA A 197 19.00 -7.41 13.02
N HIS A 198 18.66 -7.26 14.31
CA HIS A 198 19.55 -7.64 15.41
C HIS A 198 19.79 -9.15 15.44
N PHE A 199 18.79 -10.00 15.18
CA PHE A 199 18.97 -11.45 15.10
C PHE A 199 19.97 -11.84 14.01
N PHE A 200 19.88 -11.18 12.85
CA PHE A 200 20.82 -11.40 11.76
C PHE A 200 22.25 -11.00 12.13
N THR A 201 22.39 -9.87 12.79
CA THR A 201 23.70 -9.35 13.20
C THR A 201 24.32 -10.20 14.30
N GLU A 202 23.55 -10.54 15.32
CA GLU A 202 24.00 -11.33 16.48
C GLU A 202 24.33 -12.76 16.07
N ALA A 203 23.55 -13.38 15.18
CA ALA A 203 23.87 -14.69 14.63
C ALA A 203 25.27 -14.70 13.97
N ARG A 204 25.63 -13.62 13.27
CA ARG A 204 26.97 -13.47 12.66
C ARG A 204 28.07 -13.38 13.71
N TYR A 205 27.85 -12.67 14.80
CA TYR A 205 28.82 -12.65 15.91
C TYR A 205 29.00 -14.01 16.53
N ASN A 206 27.99 -14.86 16.50
CA ASN A 206 28.05 -16.26 16.98
C ASN A 206 28.57 -17.24 15.92
N GLY A 207 29.13 -16.74 14.81
CA GLY A 207 29.82 -17.54 13.80
C GLY A 207 28.97 -17.96 12.60
N THR A 208 27.71 -17.56 12.51
CA THR A 208 26.86 -17.80 11.34
C THR A 208 27.43 -17.09 10.11
N LYS A 209 27.66 -17.83 9.06
CA LYS A 209 28.07 -17.26 7.75
C LYS A 209 26.84 -16.72 7.03
N THR A 210 26.99 -15.58 6.37
CA THR A 210 25.89 -14.94 5.63
C THR A 210 26.30 -14.56 4.23
N VAL A 211 25.37 -14.74 3.28
CA VAL A 211 25.50 -14.29 1.88
C VAL A 211 24.27 -13.47 1.51
N ALA A 212 24.48 -12.37 0.83
CA ALA A 212 23.43 -11.58 0.20
C ALA A 212 23.47 -11.82 -1.31
N ILE A 213 22.30 -12.12 -1.88
CA ILE A 213 22.09 -12.25 -3.32
C ILE A 213 21.14 -11.11 -3.70
N CYS A 214 21.61 -10.15 -4.54
CA CYS A 214 20.88 -8.95 -4.99
C CYS A 214 20.79 -8.93 -6.52
#